data_24222cc669f90bf92f715839d9b94e84
#
_entry.id   24222cc669f90bf92f715839d9b94e84
#
_cell.length_a   1.000
_cell.length_b   1.000
_cell.length_c   1.000
_cell.angle_alpha   90.00
_cell.angle_beta   90.00
_cell.angle_gamma   90.00
#
_symmetry.space_group_name_H-M   'P 1'
#
loop_
_entity.id
_entity.type
_entity.pdbx_description
1 polymer ?
#
loop_
_entity_poly.entity_id
_entity_poly.type
_entity_poly.pdbx_seq_one_letter_code
_entity_poly.pdbx_strand_id
1 'polypeptide(L)'
;MDYKQFLIYLYILPDDLLYLIWNFLPSDKRVWFSKEMYYKNYKIHITKMQINDTLYTSYIRFLVRKNLFIPLSLNINHNKKYKLFMLTNRKYKYKANYFQNFIEFLFFYCIENRSQQCQNLLKEYYSELKKTTQQYRFKNKKIRENKWIN
;
A
#
# COMPACT_ATOMS: atom_id res chain seq x y z
N MET A 1 -2.07 22.77 -13.46
CA MET A 1 -2.04 23.12 -12.02
C MET A 1 -1.50 21.93 -11.24
N ASP A 2 -0.41 22.12 -10.50
CA ASP A 2 0.15 21.04 -9.68
C ASP A 2 -0.79 20.77 -8.49
N TYR A 3 -1.00 19.48 -8.13
CA TYR A 3 -1.84 19.06 -7.03
C TYR A 3 -1.47 19.71 -5.68
N LYS A 4 -0.17 20.00 -5.47
CA LYS A 4 0.31 20.75 -4.29
C LYS A 4 -0.19 22.18 -4.26
N GLN A 5 -0.19 22.87 -5.40
CA GLN A 5 -0.72 24.23 -5.51
C GLN A 5 -2.25 24.25 -5.27
N PHE A 6 -2.96 23.25 -5.80
CA PHE A 6 -4.39 23.12 -5.55
C PHE A 6 -4.72 22.95 -4.05
N LEU A 7 -3.96 22.12 -3.34
CA LEU A 7 -4.13 21.96 -1.88
C LEU A 7 -3.84 23.24 -1.11
N ILE A 8 -2.80 24.00 -1.49
CA ILE A 8 -2.48 25.29 -0.84
C ILE A 8 -3.64 26.26 -1.03
N TYR A 9 -4.21 26.34 -2.22
CA TYR A 9 -5.36 27.21 -2.46
C TYR A 9 -6.60 26.78 -1.65
N LEU A 10 -6.82 25.49 -1.45
CA LEU A 10 -7.90 25.00 -0.59
C LEU A 10 -7.73 25.42 0.87
N TYR A 11 -6.52 25.43 1.40
CA TYR A 11 -6.25 25.87 2.79
C TYR A 11 -6.46 27.37 3.02
N ILE A 12 -6.49 28.19 1.96
CA ILE A 12 -6.71 29.64 2.03
C ILE A 12 -8.21 29.97 1.92
N LEU A 13 -9.03 29.02 1.50
CA LEU A 13 -10.47 29.24 1.35
C LEU A 13 -11.18 29.31 2.70
N PRO A 14 -12.17 30.20 2.86
CA PRO A 14 -13.07 30.18 4.01
C PRO A 14 -13.76 28.82 4.19
N ASP A 15 -14.03 28.45 5.45
CA ASP A 15 -14.61 27.16 5.81
C ASP A 15 -15.93 26.87 5.10
N ASP A 16 -16.75 27.88 4.87
CA ASP A 16 -18.00 27.76 4.11
C ASP A 16 -17.78 27.32 2.67
N LEU A 17 -16.77 27.84 2.01
CA LEU A 17 -16.39 27.44 0.65
C LEU A 17 -15.79 26.04 0.62
N LEU A 18 -14.99 25.69 1.63
CA LEU A 18 -14.48 24.33 1.81
C LEU A 18 -15.61 23.33 1.97
N TYR A 19 -16.64 23.67 2.76
CA TYR A 19 -17.82 22.84 2.94
C TYR A 19 -18.63 22.67 1.66
N LEU A 20 -18.81 23.74 0.87
CA LEU A 20 -19.47 23.67 -0.44
C LEU A 20 -18.69 22.76 -1.40
N ILE A 21 -17.39 22.97 -1.55
CA ILE A 21 -16.53 22.12 -2.39
C ILE A 21 -16.63 20.67 -1.94
N TRP A 22 -16.61 20.42 -0.62
CA TRP A 22 -16.77 19.11 -0.05
C TRP A 22 -18.07 18.42 -0.50
N ASN A 23 -19.17 19.11 -0.50
CA ASN A 23 -20.48 18.55 -0.88
C ASN A 23 -20.56 18.22 -2.38
N PHE A 24 -19.82 18.93 -3.23
CA PHE A 24 -19.75 18.67 -4.66
C PHE A 24 -18.75 17.55 -5.03
N LEU A 25 -17.83 17.19 -4.14
CA LEU A 25 -16.87 16.12 -4.43
C LEU A 25 -17.55 14.74 -4.37
N PRO A 26 -17.30 13.86 -5.35
CA PRO A 26 -17.70 12.46 -5.27
C PRO A 26 -17.12 11.80 -4.00
N SER A 27 -17.85 10.85 -3.42
CA SER A 27 -17.48 10.21 -2.14
C SER A 27 -16.11 9.56 -2.15
N ASP A 28 -15.69 9.01 -3.30
CA ASP A 28 -14.36 8.40 -3.50
C ASP A 28 -13.23 9.44 -3.53
N LYS A 29 -13.52 10.68 -3.87
CA LYS A 29 -12.55 11.79 -3.87
C LYS A 29 -12.42 12.45 -2.50
N ARG A 30 -13.48 12.45 -1.72
CA ARG A 30 -13.49 13.02 -0.35
C ARG A 30 -12.46 12.36 0.56
N VAL A 31 -12.16 11.09 0.35
CA VAL A 31 -11.15 10.33 1.11
C VAL A 31 -9.77 10.99 1.08
N TRP A 32 -9.43 11.68 -0.01
CA TRP A 32 -8.12 12.32 -0.22
C TRP A 32 -8.03 13.76 0.28
N PHE A 33 -9.12 14.31 0.77
CA PHE A 33 -9.20 15.74 1.12
C PHE A 33 -8.37 16.09 2.35
N SER A 34 -8.35 15.23 3.36
CA SER A 34 -7.50 15.38 4.54
C SER A 34 -7.00 14.04 5.06
N LYS A 35 -5.92 14.10 5.88
CA LYS A 35 -5.39 12.92 6.58
C LYS A 35 -6.46 12.25 7.46
N GLU A 36 -7.25 13.04 8.19
CA GLU A 36 -8.32 12.56 9.06
C GLU A 36 -9.42 11.84 8.27
N MET A 37 -9.82 12.43 7.16
CA MET A 37 -10.83 11.83 6.28
C MET A 37 -10.34 10.54 5.65
N TYR A 38 -9.06 10.47 5.30
CA TYR A 38 -8.46 9.24 4.86
C TYR A 38 -8.53 8.18 5.96
N TYR A 39 -8.11 8.48 7.18
CA TYR A 39 -8.19 7.55 8.32
C TYR A 39 -9.61 7.07 8.62
N LYS A 40 -10.59 7.95 8.54
CA LYS A 40 -12.00 7.61 8.77
C LYS A 40 -12.58 6.67 7.72
N ASN A 41 -12.18 6.84 6.46
CA ASN A 41 -12.83 6.17 5.31
C ASN A 41 -11.93 5.16 4.58
N TYR A 42 -10.65 4.98 4.99
CA TYR A 42 -9.69 4.16 4.25
C TYR A 42 -10.14 2.71 4.07
N LYS A 43 -10.83 2.13 5.05
CA LYS A 43 -11.32 0.74 4.98
C LYS A 43 -12.25 0.54 3.79
N ILE A 44 -13.24 1.42 3.64
CA ILE A 44 -14.20 1.39 2.53
C ILE A 44 -13.48 1.59 1.20
N HIS A 45 -12.56 2.56 1.16
CA HIS A 45 -11.79 2.86 -0.04
C HIS A 45 -10.91 1.67 -0.47
N ILE A 46 -10.17 1.07 0.47
CA ILE A 46 -9.34 -0.11 0.20
C ILE A 46 -10.19 -1.28 -0.27
N THR A 47 -11.31 -1.57 0.37
CA THR A 47 -12.20 -2.66 -0.04
C THR A 47 -12.67 -2.49 -1.49
N LYS A 48 -13.02 -1.27 -1.89
CA LYS A 48 -13.36 -0.96 -3.30
C LYS A 48 -12.20 -1.22 -4.26
N MET A 49 -10.97 -0.85 -3.88
CA MET A 49 -9.79 -1.08 -4.72
C MET A 49 -9.42 -2.56 -4.81
N GLN A 50 -9.75 -3.36 -3.81
CA GLN A 50 -9.43 -4.79 -3.72
C GLN A 50 -10.35 -5.70 -4.53
N ILE A 51 -11.39 -5.18 -5.16
CA ILE A 51 -12.31 -5.96 -6.00
C ILE A 51 -11.57 -6.59 -7.19
N ASN A 52 -10.54 -5.91 -7.71
CA ASN A 52 -9.75 -6.36 -8.85
C ASN A 52 -8.25 -6.20 -8.60
N ASP A 53 -7.47 -7.26 -8.81
CA ASP A 53 -6.02 -7.26 -8.61
C ASP A 53 -5.29 -6.19 -9.45
N THR A 54 -5.75 -5.94 -10.68
CA THR A 54 -5.19 -4.90 -11.56
C THR A 54 -5.44 -3.51 -11.00
N LEU A 55 -6.66 -3.26 -10.50
CA LEU A 55 -7.03 -2.00 -9.89
C LEU A 55 -6.21 -1.77 -8.62
N TYR A 56 -6.08 -2.80 -7.79
CA TYR A 56 -5.30 -2.75 -6.56
C TYR A 56 -3.82 -2.48 -6.82
N THR A 57 -3.18 -3.20 -7.73
CA THR A 57 -1.77 -2.98 -8.07
C THR A 57 -1.52 -1.60 -8.66
N SER A 58 -2.46 -1.08 -9.44
CA SER A 58 -2.42 0.29 -9.99
C SER A 58 -2.53 1.34 -8.88
N TYR A 59 -3.40 1.09 -7.90
CA TYR A 59 -3.55 1.93 -6.72
C TYR A 59 -2.27 1.96 -5.86
N ILE A 60 -1.67 0.80 -5.56
CA ILE A 60 -0.40 0.75 -4.82
C ILE A 60 0.72 1.49 -5.57
N ARG A 61 0.83 1.33 -6.89
CA ARG A 61 1.78 2.10 -7.71
C ARG A 61 1.52 3.61 -7.65
N PHE A 62 0.27 4.02 -7.63
CA PHE A 62 -0.08 5.43 -7.45
C PHE A 62 0.41 5.96 -6.10
N LEU A 63 0.17 5.23 -4.98
CA LEU A 63 0.61 5.60 -3.65
C LEU A 63 2.15 5.77 -3.60
N VAL A 64 2.88 4.82 -4.16
CA VAL A 64 4.35 4.88 -4.23
C VAL A 64 4.80 6.07 -5.07
N ARG A 65 4.26 6.26 -6.27
CA ARG A 65 4.64 7.37 -7.15
C ARG A 65 4.42 8.75 -6.53
N LYS A 66 3.41 8.90 -5.69
CA LYS A 66 3.10 10.13 -4.95
C LYS A 66 3.76 10.20 -3.57
N ASN A 67 4.56 9.20 -3.20
CA ASN A 67 5.21 9.06 -1.89
C ASN A 67 4.23 9.14 -0.70
N LEU A 68 3.03 8.56 -0.86
CA LEU A 68 1.96 8.57 0.14
C LEU A 68 2.15 7.38 1.09
N PHE A 69 3.12 7.47 2.00
CA PHE A 69 3.50 6.36 2.88
C PHE A 69 2.42 5.99 3.91
N ILE A 70 1.63 6.95 4.41
CA ILE A 70 0.54 6.68 5.35
C ILE A 70 -0.56 5.83 4.72
N PRO A 71 -1.15 6.21 3.57
CA PRO A 71 -2.08 5.35 2.85
C PRO A 71 -1.49 3.98 2.49
N LEU A 72 -0.22 3.92 2.11
CA LEU A 72 0.47 2.67 1.82
C LEU A 72 0.57 1.77 3.06
N SER A 73 0.97 2.31 4.21
CA SER A 73 1.05 1.60 5.48
C SER A 73 -0.30 1.00 5.90
N LEU A 74 -1.35 1.81 5.87
CA LEU A 74 -2.71 1.35 6.19
C LEU A 74 -3.18 0.24 5.24
N ASN A 75 -2.84 0.35 3.96
CA ASN A 75 -3.17 -0.65 2.95
C ASN A 75 -2.49 -1.99 3.22
N ILE A 76 -1.17 -1.96 3.46
CA ILE A 76 -0.37 -3.15 3.74
C ILE A 76 -0.87 -3.84 5.01
N ASN A 77 -1.26 -3.08 6.04
CA ASN A 77 -1.68 -3.62 7.34
C ASN A 77 -3.13 -4.08 7.39
N HIS A 78 -3.99 -3.54 6.53
CA HIS A 78 -5.44 -3.81 6.60
C HIS A 78 -5.82 -5.24 6.22
N ASN A 79 -5.13 -5.86 5.27
CA ASN A 79 -5.58 -7.13 4.71
C ASN A 79 -4.49 -8.20 4.64
N LYS A 80 -4.61 -9.23 5.49
CA LYS A 80 -3.70 -10.38 5.53
C LYS A 80 -3.62 -11.15 4.19
N LYS A 81 -4.70 -11.19 3.42
CA LYS A 81 -4.76 -11.85 2.10
C LYS A 81 -3.83 -11.16 1.10
N TYR A 82 -3.79 -9.82 1.11
CA TYR A 82 -2.90 -9.07 0.23
C TYR A 82 -1.44 -9.06 0.70
N LYS A 83 -1.20 -9.28 2.01
CA LYS A 83 0.15 -9.61 2.49
C LYS A 83 0.68 -10.87 1.78
N LEU A 84 -0.15 -11.89 1.68
CA LEU A 84 0.19 -13.14 0.99
C LEU A 84 0.40 -12.92 -0.52
N PHE A 85 -0.44 -12.11 -1.15
CA PHE A 85 -0.31 -11.73 -2.57
C PHE A 85 1.01 -11.01 -2.86
N MET A 86 1.42 -10.08 -2.01
CA MET A 86 2.71 -9.40 -2.16
C MET A 86 3.91 -10.33 -1.99
N LEU A 87 3.73 -11.45 -1.25
CA LEU A 87 4.76 -12.44 -0.96
C LEU A 87 4.75 -13.64 -1.91
N THR A 88 3.67 -13.83 -2.68
CA THR A 88 3.62 -14.97 -3.60
C THR A 88 4.69 -14.82 -4.66
N ASN A 89 5.40 -15.93 -4.92
CA ASN A 89 6.47 -16.06 -5.91
C ASN A 89 5.98 -15.89 -7.37
N ARG A 90 4.97 -15.06 -7.58
CA ARG A 90 4.52 -14.70 -8.92
C ARG A 90 5.50 -13.69 -9.48
N LYS A 91 6.24 -14.10 -10.50
CA LYS A 91 7.08 -13.20 -11.27
C LYS A 91 6.25 -12.01 -11.74
N TYR A 92 6.70 -10.83 -11.37
CA TYR A 92 6.07 -9.58 -11.79
C TYR A 92 6.88 -8.96 -12.92
N LYS A 93 6.22 -8.64 -14.04
CA LYS A 93 6.86 -7.99 -15.19
C LYS A 93 6.50 -6.51 -15.20
N TYR A 94 7.52 -5.66 -15.28
CA TYR A 94 7.35 -4.22 -15.47
C TYR A 94 8.38 -3.70 -16.46
N LYS A 95 7.90 -3.08 -17.56
CA LYS A 95 8.74 -2.72 -18.71
C LYS A 95 9.50 -3.97 -19.20
N ALA A 96 10.83 -3.90 -19.33
CA ALA A 96 11.69 -5.02 -19.73
C ALA A 96 12.18 -5.87 -18.55
N ASN A 97 11.87 -5.50 -17.29
CA ASN A 97 12.40 -6.14 -16.09
C ASN A 97 11.43 -7.19 -15.54
N TYR A 98 11.98 -8.27 -14.99
CA TYR A 98 11.26 -9.32 -14.28
C TYR A 98 11.67 -9.30 -12.82
N PHE A 99 10.70 -9.33 -11.91
CA PHE A 99 10.86 -9.35 -10.46
C PHE A 99 10.34 -10.66 -9.90
N GLN A 100 10.97 -11.20 -8.86
CA GLN A 100 10.53 -12.45 -8.23
C GLN A 100 9.15 -12.34 -7.60
N ASN A 101 8.81 -11.14 -7.10
CA ASN A 101 7.53 -10.86 -6.48
C ASN A 101 7.18 -9.37 -6.60
N PHE A 102 5.95 -9.02 -6.21
CA PHE A 102 5.45 -7.65 -6.30
C PHE A 102 6.16 -6.68 -5.34
N ILE A 103 6.66 -7.15 -4.18
CA ILE A 103 7.41 -6.30 -3.24
C ILE A 103 8.74 -5.87 -3.84
N GLU A 104 9.46 -6.81 -4.46
CA GLU A 104 10.73 -6.51 -5.13
C GLU A 104 10.54 -5.46 -6.23
N PHE A 105 9.47 -5.61 -7.01
CA PHE A 105 9.07 -4.59 -7.97
C PHE A 105 8.79 -3.23 -7.28
N LEU A 106 8.07 -3.21 -6.16
CA LEU A 106 7.77 -1.96 -5.45
C LEU A 106 9.03 -1.27 -4.93
N PHE A 107 10.05 -2.01 -4.48
CA PHE A 107 11.34 -1.43 -4.13
C PHE A 107 12.00 -0.72 -5.31
N PHE A 108 12.06 -1.40 -6.45
CA PHE A 108 12.56 -0.80 -7.69
C PHE A 108 11.76 0.45 -8.06
N TYR A 109 10.43 0.38 -7.97
CA TYR A 109 9.52 1.46 -8.31
C TYR A 109 9.65 2.67 -7.37
N CYS A 110 9.96 2.44 -6.08
CA CYS A 110 10.28 3.51 -5.15
C CYS A 110 11.55 4.27 -5.55
N ILE A 111 12.58 3.56 -5.98
CA ILE A 111 13.84 4.17 -6.45
C ILE A 111 13.59 4.99 -7.72
N GLU A 112 12.89 4.42 -8.70
CA GLU A 112 12.55 5.08 -9.97
C GLU A 112 11.77 6.40 -9.74
N ASN A 113 10.86 6.42 -8.74
CA ASN A 113 10.03 7.58 -8.43
C ASN A 113 10.56 8.46 -7.27
N ARG A 114 11.75 8.18 -6.74
CA ARG A 114 12.37 8.89 -5.61
C ARG A 114 11.47 8.92 -4.36
N SER A 115 10.74 7.84 -4.09
CA SER A 115 9.74 7.71 -3.03
C SER A 115 10.37 7.16 -1.75
N GLN A 116 11.21 7.94 -1.09
CA GLN A 116 12.03 7.52 0.04
C GLN A 116 11.21 7.02 1.25
N GLN A 117 10.10 7.69 1.59
CA GLN A 117 9.26 7.31 2.73
C GLN A 117 8.57 5.97 2.49
N CYS A 118 8.05 5.75 1.28
CA CYS A 118 7.47 4.46 0.90
C CYS A 118 8.53 3.36 0.86
N GLN A 119 9.75 3.66 0.42
CA GLN A 119 10.85 2.70 0.40
C GLN A 119 11.24 2.23 1.82
N ASN A 120 11.35 3.15 2.77
CA ASN A 120 11.66 2.84 4.17
C ASN A 120 10.57 1.96 4.79
N LEU A 121 9.30 2.33 4.60
CA LEU A 121 8.16 1.53 5.05
C LEU A 121 8.20 0.10 4.50
N LEU A 122 8.48 -0.06 3.20
CA LEU A 122 8.56 -1.39 2.57
C LEU A 122 9.74 -2.21 3.10
N LYS A 123 10.89 -1.58 3.42
CA LYS A 123 12.04 -2.26 4.04
C LYS A 123 11.68 -2.82 5.40
N GLU A 124 11.06 -2.02 6.27
CA GLU A 124 10.60 -2.45 7.59
C GLU A 124 9.65 -3.63 7.47
N TYR A 125 8.63 -3.47 6.65
CA TYR A 125 7.63 -4.50 6.39
C TYR A 125 8.24 -5.81 5.87
N TYR A 126 9.18 -5.75 4.93
CA TYR A 126 9.84 -6.93 4.36
C TYR A 126 10.74 -7.64 5.38
N SER A 127 11.40 -6.90 6.26
CA SER A 127 12.20 -7.47 7.34
C SER A 127 11.35 -8.24 8.34
N GLU A 128 10.18 -7.72 8.72
CA GLU A 128 9.21 -8.40 9.60
C GLU A 128 8.68 -9.69 8.96
N LEU A 129 8.38 -9.66 7.68
CA LEU A 129 7.88 -10.82 6.95
C LEU A 129 8.92 -11.94 6.86
N LYS A 130 10.19 -11.60 6.63
CA LYS A 130 11.28 -12.61 6.63
C LYS A 130 11.41 -13.29 7.99
N LYS A 131 11.35 -12.54 9.09
CA LYS A 131 11.38 -13.08 10.45
C LYS A 131 10.22 -14.06 10.68
N THR A 132 9.01 -13.67 10.31
CA THR A 132 7.81 -14.51 10.47
C THR A 132 7.90 -15.78 9.63
N THR A 133 8.34 -15.69 8.38
CA THR A 133 8.47 -16.85 7.47
C THR A 133 9.54 -17.83 7.98
N GLN A 134 10.65 -17.34 8.52
CA GLN A 134 11.67 -18.19 9.13
C GLN A 134 11.13 -18.91 10.36
N GLN A 135 10.38 -18.22 11.24
CA GLN A 135 9.75 -18.85 12.41
C GLN A 135 8.77 -19.96 12.03
N TYR A 136 7.96 -19.78 10.97
CA TYR A 136 7.06 -20.81 10.45
C TYR A 136 7.82 -22.01 9.88
N ARG A 137 8.93 -21.78 9.17
CA ARG A 137 9.79 -22.87 8.66
C ARG A 137 10.40 -23.70 9.79
N PHE A 138 10.89 -23.06 10.85
CA PHE A 138 11.42 -23.74 12.02
C PHE A 138 10.36 -24.55 12.78
N LYS A 139 9.16 -24.00 13.00
CA LYS A 139 8.04 -24.74 13.61
C LYS A 139 7.64 -25.96 12.80
N ASN A 140 7.50 -25.83 11.49
CA ASN A 140 7.13 -26.93 10.60
C ASN A 140 8.22 -28.01 10.50
N LYS A 141 9.49 -27.63 10.59
CA LYS A 141 10.60 -28.58 10.64
C LYS A 141 10.54 -29.43 11.94
N LYS A 142 10.36 -28.78 13.09
CA LYS A 142 10.21 -29.46 14.39
C LYS A 142 9.02 -30.42 14.45
N ILE A 143 7.89 -30.08 13.86
CA ILE A 143 6.70 -30.94 13.78
C ILE A 143 6.97 -32.15 12.87
N ARG A 144 7.74 -32.02 11.80
CA ARG A 144 8.13 -33.14 10.93
C ARG A 144 9.11 -34.09 11.60
N GLU A 145 10.09 -33.56 12.33
CA GLU A 145 11.09 -34.37 13.07
C GLU A 145 10.41 -35.19 14.18
N ASN A 146 9.40 -34.64 14.87
CA ASN A 146 8.67 -35.35 15.93
C ASN A 146 7.66 -36.41 15.43
N LYS A 147 7.30 -36.42 14.13
CA LYS A 147 6.39 -37.44 13.53
C LYS A 147 7.08 -38.72 13.08
N TRP A 148 8.41 -38.78 13.11
CA TRP A 148 9.18 -39.95 12.67
C TRP A 148 9.74 -40.78 13.81
N ILE A 149 9.31 -40.54 15.05
CA ILE A 149 9.77 -41.25 16.28
C ILE A 149 8.62 -42.07 16.90
N ASN A 150 7.67 -42.54 16.09
CA ASN A 150 6.70 -43.54 16.53
C ASN A 150 6.52 -44.62 15.46
#